data_d590174732bba2e76c3af54faae5509f
#
_entry.id   d590174732bba2e76c3af54faae5509f
#
_cell.length_a   1.000
_cell.length_b   1.000
_cell.length_c   1.000
_cell.angle_alpha   90.00
_cell.angle_beta   90.00
_cell.angle_gamma   90.00
#
_symmetry.space_group_name_H-M   'P 1'
#
loop_
_entity.id
_entity.type
_entity.pdbx_description
1 polymer ?
#
loop_
_entity_poly.entity_id
_entity_poly.type
_entity_poly.pdbx_seq_one_letter_code
_entity_poly.pdbx_strand_id
1 'polypeptide(L)'
;MIWRLNVRLSCLLACWLPLAAHAVDVEPGKDPVPSVMWAFYHKQFLAEAPFVFDERVKLLTPPFAEDARQVPLEIDARAFKGHVLKILAWAELNPLPKIVDFQPKAGVLPWLSLRIRIEQATPLRAAVLTDDGLWHVGSTLIDAAGGGCTAPSVVRTQPGWEEHIGEVLGGRYPRGEFSRVRVQVAHPMDNGMVSGIPEFYLNHAQLRGQDGQVLAELELFPAVSENPNLAFDIDAPGPTRLVLRDNSGNEFDAAIP
;
A
#
# COMPACT_ATOMS: atom_id res chain seq x y z
N MET A 1 -50.52 55.10 -28.96
CA MET A 1 -49.88 54.11 -29.87
C MET A 1 -48.82 53.33 -29.07
N ILE A 2 -49.21 52.21 -28.48
CA ILE A 2 -48.41 51.45 -27.50
C ILE A 2 -48.01 50.15 -28.14
N TRP A 3 -46.72 50.02 -28.41
CA TRP A 3 -46.13 48.78 -28.93
C TRP A 3 -45.82 47.81 -27.80
N ARG A 4 -46.44 46.62 -27.83
CA ARG A 4 -46.15 45.52 -26.92
C ARG A 4 -45.07 44.65 -27.52
N LEU A 5 -43.92 44.57 -26.85
CA LEU A 5 -42.81 43.70 -27.17
C LEU A 5 -43.09 42.31 -26.57
N ASN A 6 -43.33 41.28 -27.38
CA ASN A 6 -43.49 39.88 -26.95
C ASN A 6 -42.11 39.26 -26.89
N VAL A 7 -41.57 39.05 -25.68
CA VAL A 7 -40.35 38.23 -25.46
C VAL A 7 -40.79 36.77 -25.34
N ARG A 8 -40.41 35.95 -26.33
CA ARG A 8 -40.57 34.52 -26.27
C ARG A 8 -39.38 33.94 -25.49
N LEU A 9 -39.65 33.43 -24.28
CA LEU A 9 -38.69 32.70 -23.45
C LEU A 9 -38.61 31.25 -23.94
N SER A 10 -37.54 30.92 -24.70
CA SER A 10 -37.26 29.54 -25.12
C SER A 10 -36.53 28.82 -23.99
N CYS A 11 -37.24 27.96 -23.26
CA CYS A 11 -36.61 27.01 -22.31
C CYS A 11 -35.86 25.93 -23.08
N LEU A 12 -34.53 26.00 -23.07
CA LEU A 12 -33.66 24.90 -23.47
C LEU A 12 -33.66 23.86 -22.34
N LEU A 13 -34.40 22.77 -22.54
CA LEU A 13 -34.29 21.58 -21.71
C LEU A 13 -32.96 20.88 -22.05
N ALA A 14 -31.94 21.04 -21.22
CA ALA A 14 -30.71 20.22 -21.28
C ALA A 14 -31.06 18.83 -20.80
N CYS A 15 -31.20 17.88 -21.73
CA CYS A 15 -31.26 16.44 -21.41
C CYS A 15 -29.90 16.00 -20.85
N TRP A 16 -29.82 15.83 -19.55
CA TRP A 16 -28.73 15.10 -18.90
C TRP A 16 -28.97 13.61 -19.17
N LEU A 17 -28.27 13.07 -20.16
CA LEU A 17 -28.17 11.62 -20.33
C LEU A 17 -27.21 11.11 -19.24
N PRO A 18 -27.63 10.17 -18.38
CA PRO A 18 -26.69 9.50 -17.49
C PRO A 18 -25.71 8.69 -18.34
N LEU A 19 -24.41 8.96 -18.23
CA LEU A 19 -23.38 8.05 -18.69
C LEU A 19 -23.56 6.74 -17.91
N ALA A 20 -24.12 5.71 -18.55
CA ALA A 20 -24.12 4.38 -18.01
C ALA A 20 -22.66 3.90 -17.97
N ALA A 21 -22.05 3.87 -16.79
CA ALA A 21 -20.80 3.17 -16.59
C ALA A 21 -21.06 1.69 -16.94
N HIS A 22 -20.51 1.23 -18.05
CA HIS A 22 -20.54 -0.17 -18.40
C HIS A 22 -19.63 -0.89 -17.39
N ALA A 23 -20.25 -1.65 -16.49
CA ALA A 23 -19.51 -2.60 -15.67
C ALA A 23 -18.83 -3.59 -16.63
N VAL A 24 -17.52 -3.69 -16.55
CA VAL A 24 -16.76 -4.69 -17.30
C VAL A 24 -17.14 -6.04 -16.69
N ASP A 25 -17.86 -6.84 -17.42
CA ASP A 25 -18.22 -8.21 -17.01
C ASP A 25 -17.01 -9.11 -17.26
N VAL A 26 -16.20 -9.30 -16.21
CA VAL A 26 -14.96 -10.07 -16.26
C VAL A 26 -15.11 -11.31 -15.40
N GLU A 27 -14.81 -12.47 -15.97
CA GLU A 27 -14.73 -13.71 -15.21
C GLU A 27 -13.54 -13.65 -14.23
N PRO A 28 -13.78 -13.78 -12.91
CA PRO A 28 -12.71 -13.58 -11.91
C PRO A 28 -11.61 -14.64 -11.96
N GLY A 29 -11.82 -15.75 -12.64
CA GLY A 29 -10.90 -16.88 -12.63
C GLY A 29 -10.93 -17.68 -11.32
N LYS A 30 -9.99 -18.62 -11.18
CA LYS A 30 -9.90 -19.47 -9.99
C LYS A 30 -8.98 -18.83 -8.95
N ASP A 31 -9.45 -18.69 -7.71
CA ASP A 31 -8.61 -18.27 -6.59
C ASP A 31 -7.48 -19.30 -6.36
N PRO A 32 -6.20 -18.90 -6.45
CA PRO A 32 -5.08 -19.82 -6.17
C PRO A 32 -4.96 -20.20 -4.69
N VAL A 33 -5.55 -19.40 -3.79
CA VAL A 33 -5.59 -19.64 -2.33
C VAL A 33 -7.02 -19.43 -1.83
N PRO A 34 -7.94 -20.40 -2.04
CA PRO A 34 -9.34 -20.23 -1.64
C PRO A 34 -9.49 -19.92 -0.15
N SER A 35 -10.28 -18.89 0.16
CA SER A 35 -10.54 -18.45 1.53
C SER A 35 -12.00 -18.05 1.72
N VAL A 36 -12.54 -18.38 2.89
CA VAL A 36 -13.88 -17.94 3.30
C VAL A 36 -13.96 -16.44 3.56
N MET A 37 -12.83 -15.79 3.76
CA MET A 37 -12.74 -14.34 4.02
C MET A 37 -12.69 -13.51 2.72
N TRP A 38 -12.47 -14.13 1.57
CA TRP A 38 -12.30 -13.40 0.32
C TRP A 38 -13.49 -12.47 0.02
N ALA A 39 -14.72 -12.96 0.07
CA ALA A 39 -15.89 -12.14 -0.23
C ALA A 39 -16.04 -10.93 0.69
N PHE A 40 -15.66 -11.08 1.98
CA PHE A 40 -15.66 -10.00 2.94
C PHE A 40 -14.63 -8.92 2.57
N TYR A 41 -13.38 -9.29 2.26
CA TYR A 41 -12.33 -8.32 1.91
C TYR A 41 -12.51 -7.72 0.52
N HIS A 42 -13.04 -8.47 -0.45
CA HIS A 42 -13.43 -7.92 -1.74
C HIS A 42 -14.42 -6.76 -1.56
N LYS A 43 -15.44 -6.96 -0.71
CA LYS A 43 -16.38 -5.89 -0.39
C LYS A 43 -15.73 -4.74 0.37
N GLN A 44 -14.96 -5.04 1.42
CA GLN A 44 -14.43 -4.03 2.33
C GLN A 44 -13.28 -3.20 1.73
N PHE A 45 -12.38 -3.83 0.96
CA PHE A 45 -11.17 -3.19 0.46
C PHE A 45 -11.24 -2.80 -1.02
N LEU A 46 -11.99 -3.56 -1.81
CA LEU A 46 -12.13 -3.31 -3.25
C LEU A 46 -13.53 -2.77 -3.62
N ALA A 47 -14.39 -2.50 -2.63
CA ALA A 47 -15.73 -1.93 -2.83
C ALA A 47 -16.61 -2.71 -3.81
N GLU A 48 -16.47 -4.06 -3.84
CA GLU A 48 -17.15 -4.96 -4.78
C GLU A 48 -16.87 -4.62 -6.26
N ALA A 49 -15.77 -3.92 -6.54
CA ALA A 49 -15.36 -3.58 -7.90
C ALA A 49 -14.96 -4.84 -8.71
N PRO A 50 -15.01 -4.79 -10.04
CA PRO A 50 -14.58 -5.89 -10.89
C PRO A 50 -13.12 -6.30 -10.61
N PHE A 51 -12.87 -7.62 -10.57
CA PHE A 51 -11.55 -8.16 -10.33
C PHE A 51 -11.29 -9.46 -11.09
N VAL A 52 -9.99 -9.79 -11.22
CA VAL A 52 -9.52 -11.09 -11.71
C VAL A 52 -8.40 -11.59 -10.80
N PHE A 53 -8.32 -12.90 -10.55
CA PHE A 53 -7.11 -13.50 -10.01
C PHE A 53 -6.07 -13.58 -11.11
N ASP A 54 -4.88 -13.00 -10.87
CA ASP A 54 -3.87 -12.78 -11.90
C ASP A 54 -2.47 -13.09 -11.37
N GLU A 55 -1.84 -14.09 -11.96
CA GLU A 55 -0.48 -14.53 -11.60
C GLU A 55 0.63 -13.51 -11.92
N ARG A 56 0.31 -12.46 -12.69
CA ARG A 56 1.23 -11.33 -12.93
C ARG A 56 1.43 -10.47 -11.69
N VAL A 57 0.50 -10.49 -10.73
CA VAL A 57 0.69 -9.92 -9.40
C VAL A 57 1.40 -10.94 -8.54
N LYS A 58 2.69 -10.72 -8.29
CA LYS A 58 3.51 -11.66 -7.54
C LYS A 58 3.69 -11.19 -6.10
N LEU A 59 3.40 -12.08 -5.15
CA LEU A 59 3.76 -11.92 -3.75
C LEU A 59 4.86 -12.92 -3.44
N LEU A 60 6.03 -12.39 -3.06
CA LEU A 60 7.19 -13.20 -2.67
C LEU A 60 7.39 -13.06 -1.17
N THR A 61 7.25 -14.17 -0.48
CA THR A 61 7.43 -14.31 0.97
C THR A 61 7.91 -15.72 1.25
N PRO A 62 8.65 -15.98 2.34
CA PRO A 62 8.93 -17.35 2.73
C PRO A 62 7.60 -18.10 3.02
N PRO A 63 7.52 -19.40 2.72
CA PRO A 63 6.31 -20.18 3.00
C PRO A 63 6.01 -20.34 4.49
N PHE A 64 7.03 -20.16 5.33
CA PHE A 64 6.95 -20.20 6.79
C PHE A 64 7.71 -19.01 7.39
N ALA A 65 7.08 -18.31 8.33
CA ALA A 65 7.67 -17.19 9.06
C ALA A 65 8.49 -17.71 10.26
N GLU A 66 9.82 -17.67 10.16
CA GLU A 66 10.72 -17.99 11.29
C GLU A 66 10.59 -16.97 12.42
N ASP A 67 10.49 -15.67 12.09
CA ASP A 67 10.10 -14.60 13.01
C ASP A 67 8.81 -13.94 12.48
N ALA A 68 7.70 -14.27 13.12
CA ALA A 68 6.37 -13.78 12.77
C ALA A 68 6.23 -12.25 12.91
N ARG A 69 7.17 -11.55 13.56
CA ARG A 69 7.20 -10.09 13.71
C ARG A 69 7.91 -9.38 12.57
N GLN A 70 8.73 -10.10 11.77
CA GLN A 70 9.65 -9.53 10.78
C GLN A 70 9.62 -10.29 9.45
N VAL A 71 8.43 -10.63 8.96
CA VAL A 71 8.23 -11.41 7.74
C VAL A 71 8.50 -10.56 6.50
N PRO A 72 9.47 -10.90 5.65
CA PRO A 72 9.69 -10.18 4.41
C PRO A 72 8.54 -10.43 3.42
N LEU A 73 8.05 -9.37 2.83
CA LEU A 73 7.07 -9.38 1.75
C LEU A 73 7.58 -8.51 0.60
N GLU A 74 7.57 -9.07 -0.60
CA GLU A 74 7.80 -8.34 -1.84
C GLU A 74 6.54 -8.45 -2.71
N ILE A 75 6.09 -7.32 -3.25
CA ILE A 75 4.97 -7.23 -4.17
C ILE A 75 5.50 -6.74 -5.50
N ASP A 76 5.36 -7.55 -6.55
CA ASP A 76 5.84 -7.24 -7.89
C ASP A 76 4.68 -7.21 -8.89
N ALA A 77 4.36 -6.01 -9.36
CA ALA A 77 3.36 -5.73 -10.38
C ALA A 77 3.98 -5.11 -11.64
N ARG A 78 5.30 -5.23 -11.85
CA ARG A 78 6.01 -4.62 -12.98
C ARG A 78 5.56 -5.17 -14.34
N ALA A 79 4.90 -6.32 -14.37
CA ALA A 79 4.30 -6.88 -15.58
C ALA A 79 3.18 -6.00 -16.18
N PHE A 80 2.60 -5.07 -15.41
CA PHE A 80 1.55 -4.14 -15.87
C PHE A 80 2.07 -2.86 -16.53
N LYS A 81 3.40 -2.67 -16.64
CA LYS A 81 4.07 -1.67 -17.50
C LYS A 81 3.51 -0.24 -17.42
N GLY A 82 3.36 0.29 -16.22
CA GLY A 82 2.97 1.70 -16.04
C GLY A 82 1.47 1.99 -16.01
N HIS A 83 0.62 0.98 -16.11
CA HIS A 83 -0.83 1.11 -15.97
C HIS A 83 -1.33 0.96 -14.53
N VAL A 84 -0.41 0.87 -13.56
CA VAL A 84 -0.77 0.68 -12.14
C VAL A 84 -1.08 2.01 -11.48
N LEU A 85 -2.30 2.13 -10.95
CA LEU A 85 -2.74 3.28 -10.17
C LEU A 85 -2.50 3.08 -8.68
N LYS A 86 -2.69 1.84 -8.20
CA LYS A 86 -2.68 1.52 -6.77
C LYS A 86 -2.36 0.04 -6.55
N ILE A 87 -1.65 -0.26 -5.48
CA ILE A 87 -1.43 -1.61 -4.96
C ILE A 87 -1.88 -1.64 -3.50
N LEU A 88 -2.81 -2.52 -3.19
CA LEU A 88 -3.32 -2.74 -1.84
C LEU A 88 -2.92 -4.13 -1.38
N ALA A 89 -2.36 -4.29 -0.17
CA ALA A 89 -2.01 -5.60 0.38
C ALA A 89 -2.61 -5.83 1.76
N TRP A 90 -3.00 -7.10 2.02
CA TRP A 90 -3.54 -7.50 3.32
C TRP A 90 -3.28 -8.98 3.62
N ALA A 91 -3.30 -9.33 4.92
CA ALA A 91 -3.25 -10.69 5.46
C ALA A 91 -4.62 -11.03 6.04
N GLU A 92 -5.34 -12.00 5.45
CA GLU A 92 -6.76 -12.19 5.73
C GLU A 92 -7.10 -12.57 7.17
N LEU A 93 -6.23 -13.31 7.85
CA LEU A 93 -6.47 -13.80 9.20
C LEU A 93 -5.67 -13.07 10.27
N ASN A 94 -5.00 -11.97 9.90
CA ASN A 94 -4.40 -11.08 10.90
C ASN A 94 -5.50 -10.29 11.63
N PRO A 95 -5.32 -9.99 12.93
CA PRO A 95 -6.23 -9.11 13.67
C PRO A 95 -6.39 -7.72 13.05
N LEU A 96 -5.28 -7.21 12.49
CA LEU A 96 -5.19 -5.98 11.71
C LEU A 96 -4.76 -6.36 10.30
N PRO A 97 -5.70 -6.64 9.39
CA PRO A 97 -5.40 -7.30 8.14
C PRO A 97 -4.67 -6.40 7.14
N LYS A 98 -5.01 -5.11 7.06
CA LYS A 98 -4.46 -4.19 6.07
C LYS A 98 -2.98 -3.92 6.35
N ILE A 99 -2.16 -3.98 5.30
CA ILE A 99 -0.70 -3.84 5.37
C ILE A 99 -0.27 -2.50 4.78
N VAL A 100 -0.61 -2.26 3.53
CA VAL A 100 -0.17 -1.08 2.79
C VAL A 100 -1.15 -0.76 1.66
N ASP A 101 -1.29 0.54 1.39
CA ASP A 101 -1.86 1.10 0.17
C ASP A 101 -0.72 1.88 -0.51
N PHE A 102 -0.27 1.42 -1.67
CA PHE A 102 0.87 1.97 -2.39
C PHE A 102 0.43 2.52 -3.74
N GLN A 103 0.73 3.78 -3.99
CA GLN A 103 0.44 4.47 -5.24
C GLN A 103 1.76 4.88 -5.91
N PRO A 104 2.28 4.06 -6.84
CA PRO A 104 3.42 4.45 -7.65
C PRO A 104 2.99 5.57 -8.61
N LYS A 105 3.83 6.59 -8.75
CA LYS A 105 3.65 7.67 -9.74
C LYS A 105 4.74 7.54 -10.82
N ALA A 106 4.75 8.46 -11.78
CA ALA A 106 5.79 8.50 -12.81
C ALA A 106 7.19 8.51 -12.15
N GLY A 107 8.07 7.65 -12.61
CA GLY A 107 9.43 7.49 -12.08
C GLY A 107 9.57 6.44 -10.98
N VAL A 108 8.49 5.72 -10.64
CA VAL A 108 8.54 4.57 -9.71
C VAL A 108 7.91 3.36 -10.38
N LEU A 109 8.62 2.24 -10.34
CA LEU A 109 8.10 0.97 -10.83
C LEU A 109 7.08 0.41 -9.82
N PRO A 110 6.04 -0.30 -10.26
CA PRO A 110 5.04 -0.90 -9.37
C PRO A 110 5.61 -2.14 -8.66
N TRP A 111 6.62 -1.90 -7.83
CA TRP A 111 7.34 -2.87 -7.03
C TRP A 111 7.60 -2.28 -5.63
N LEU A 112 7.27 -3.03 -4.61
CA LEU A 112 7.46 -2.64 -3.21
C LEU A 112 7.95 -3.84 -2.42
N SER A 113 8.94 -3.61 -1.54
CA SER A 113 9.33 -4.59 -0.53
C SER A 113 9.28 -3.96 0.86
N LEU A 114 8.74 -4.72 1.82
CA LEU A 114 8.61 -4.32 3.21
C LEU A 114 8.64 -5.56 4.12
N ARG A 115 8.61 -5.34 5.44
CA ARG A 115 8.44 -6.41 6.43
C ARG A 115 7.12 -6.23 7.15
N ILE A 116 6.46 -7.35 7.46
CA ILE A 116 5.12 -7.39 8.05
C ILE A 116 5.09 -8.33 9.27
N ARG A 117 4.04 -8.15 10.07
CA ARG A 117 3.70 -9.02 11.19
C ARG A 117 2.63 -10.00 10.76
N ILE A 118 2.81 -11.27 11.11
CA ILE A 118 1.86 -12.35 10.82
C ILE A 118 1.47 -13.02 12.14
N GLU A 119 0.17 -13.08 12.42
CA GLU A 119 -0.32 -13.68 13.67
C GLU A 119 -0.51 -15.19 13.57
N GLN A 120 -0.89 -15.69 12.41
CA GLN A 120 -1.16 -17.12 12.16
C GLN A 120 -1.04 -17.45 10.68
N ALA A 121 -1.09 -18.73 10.34
CA ALA A 121 -1.18 -19.15 8.95
C ALA A 121 -2.32 -18.41 8.24
N THR A 122 -2.03 -17.72 7.13
CA THR A 122 -2.97 -16.79 6.49
C THR A 122 -2.75 -16.66 4.99
N PRO A 123 -3.83 -16.53 4.21
CA PRO A 123 -3.72 -15.98 2.86
C PRO A 123 -3.20 -14.53 2.89
N LEU A 124 -2.13 -14.27 2.12
CA LEU A 124 -1.68 -12.93 1.78
C LEU A 124 -2.23 -12.56 0.40
N ARG A 125 -2.78 -11.37 0.28
CA ARG A 125 -3.32 -10.82 -0.95
C ARG A 125 -2.62 -9.52 -1.31
N ALA A 126 -2.42 -9.33 -2.61
CA ALA A 126 -2.14 -8.02 -3.18
C ALA A 126 -3.10 -7.78 -4.35
N ALA A 127 -3.80 -6.66 -4.32
CA ALA A 127 -4.68 -6.22 -5.39
C ALA A 127 -4.07 -4.99 -6.08
N VAL A 128 -3.95 -5.05 -7.39
CA VAL A 128 -3.39 -4.02 -8.26
C VAL A 128 -4.52 -3.41 -9.08
N LEU A 129 -4.80 -2.14 -8.86
CA LEU A 129 -5.75 -1.37 -9.67
C LEU A 129 -5.03 -0.83 -10.89
N THR A 130 -5.55 -1.16 -12.07
CA THR A 130 -5.06 -0.63 -13.34
C THR A 130 -5.93 0.52 -13.84
N ASP A 131 -5.44 1.27 -14.82
CA ASP A 131 -6.08 2.47 -15.38
C ASP A 131 -7.40 2.20 -16.11
N ASP A 132 -7.69 0.95 -16.46
CA ASP A 132 -8.98 0.49 -16.98
C ASP A 132 -10.03 0.22 -15.88
N GLY A 133 -9.67 0.42 -14.60
CA GLY A 133 -10.56 0.24 -13.45
C GLY A 133 -10.70 -1.21 -12.97
N LEU A 134 -9.92 -2.15 -13.52
CA LEU A 134 -9.93 -3.56 -13.10
C LEU A 134 -8.93 -3.80 -11.97
N TRP A 135 -9.33 -4.61 -11.01
CA TRP A 135 -8.42 -5.12 -9.98
C TRP A 135 -7.83 -6.47 -10.38
N HIS A 136 -6.50 -6.55 -10.37
CA HIS A 136 -5.75 -7.79 -10.56
C HIS A 136 -5.25 -8.29 -9.21
N VAL A 137 -5.63 -9.51 -8.82
CA VAL A 137 -5.39 -10.02 -7.47
C VAL A 137 -4.41 -11.18 -7.50
N GLY A 138 -3.25 -10.97 -6.89
CA GLY A 138 -2.30 -12.01 -6.57
C GLY A 138 -2.50 -12.56 -5.15
N SER A 139 -2.13 -13.82 -4.94
CA SER A 139 -2.34 -14.49 -3.66
C SER A 139 -1.24 -15.48 -3.36
N THR A 140 -0.88 -15.58 -2.10
CA THR A 140 0.01 -16.64 -1.58
C THR A 140 -0.43 -17.04 -0.17
N LEU A 141 -0.03 -18.21 0.28
CA LEU A 141 -0.23 -18.66 1.65
C LEU A 141 1.09 -18.52 2.41
N ILE A 142 1.03 -17.97 3.60
CA ILE A 142 2.13 -17.98 4.56
C ILE A 142 1.71 -18.72 5.82
N ASP A 143 2.60 -19.55 6.34
CA ASP A 143 2.44 -20.18 7.65
C ASP A 143 3.31 -19.46 8.68
N ALA A 144 2.85 -19.41 9.93
CA ALA A 144 3.54 -18.80 11.05
C ALA A 144 3.20 -19.51 12.36
N ALA A 145 4.17 -19.60 13.25
CA ALA A 145 3.97 -20.17 14.57
C ALA A 145 3.08 -19.29 15.49
N GLY A 146 2.82 -18.04 15.07
CA GLY A 146 1.94 -17.09 15.75
C GLY A 146 2.66 -16.01 16.55
N GLY A 147 1.87 -15.06 17.07
CA GLY A 147 2.34 -14.03 17.99
C GLY A 147 3.01 -12.82 17.34
N GLY A 148 2.98 -12.69 16.01
CA GLY A 148 3.62 -11.56 15.35
C GLY A 148 2.96 -10.22 15.63
N CYS A 149 1.62 -10.19 15.73
CA CYS A 149 0.87 -8.98 15.99
C CYS A 149 0.69 -8.70 17.50
N THR A 150 0.73 -9.73 18.34
CA THR A 150 0.48 -9.63 19.78
C THR A 150 1.75 -9.48 20.62
N ALA A 151 2.94 -9.64 20.00
CA ALA A 151 4.21 -9.41 20.66
C ALA A 151 4.52 -7.91 20.80
N PRO A 152 5.04 -7.45 21.96
CA PRO A 152 5.47 -6.06 22.12
C PRO A 152 6.66 -5.73 21.22
N SER A 153 6.79 -4.45 20.86
CA SER A 153 7.93 -3.95 20.09
C SER A 153 9.24 -4.09 20.88
N VAL A 154 10.26 -4.66 20.25
CA VAL A 154 11.61 -4.75 20.82
C VAL A 154 12.29 -3.36 20.84
N VAL A 155 11.92 -2.46 19.95
CA VAL A 155 12.43 -1.09 19.92
C VAL A 155 12.22 -0.40 21.27
N ARG A 156 11.04 -0.56 21.89
CA ARG A 156 10.72 0.04 23.19
C ARG A 156 11.57 -0.46 24.36
N THR A 157 12.25 -1.60 24.21
CA THR A 157 13.16 -2.13 25.24
C THR A 157 14.54 -1.48 25.21
N GLN A 158 14.85 -0.70 24.17
CA GLN A 158 16.14 -0.04 24.02
C GLN A 158 16.14 1.31 24.75
N PRO A 159 17.09 1.59 25.67
CA PRO A 159 17.19 2.89 26.30
C PRO A 159 17.36 4.02 25.26
N GLY A 160 16.59 5.10 25.41
CA GLY A 160 16.67 6.28 24.53
C GLY A 160 16.04 6.09 23.14
N TRP A 161 15.22 5.07 22.94
CA TRP A 161 14.57 4.82 21.65
C TRP A 161 13.75 6.02 21.15
N GLU A 162 13.17 6.80 22.06
CA GLU A 162 12.38 8.00 21.74
C GLU A 162 13.22 9.08 21.02
N GLU A 163 14.51 9.14 21.30
CA GLU A 163 15.43 10.12 20.71
C GLU A 163 15.73 9.83 19.23
N HIS A 164 15.49 8.58 18.81
CA HIS A 164 15.77 8.09 17.46
C HIS A 164 14.54 7.94 16.57
N ILE A 165 13.34 8.25 17.10
CA ILE A 165 12.10 8.14 16.32
C ILE A 165 12.19 8.96 15.03
N GLY A 166 11.89 8.31 13.91
CA GLY A 166 11.90 8.95 12.59
C GLY A 166 13.28 9.08 11.95
N GLU A 167 14.35 8.63 12.60
CA GLU A 167 15.65 8.54 11.94
C GLU A 167 15.58 7.56 10.77
N VAL A 168 16.09 7.98 9.61
CA VAL A 168 16.09 7.18 8.39
C VAL A 168 17.51 6.82 8.01
N LEU A 169 17.77 5.53 7.91
CA LEU A 169 19.00 4.98 7.33
C LEU A 169 18.67 4.42 5.95
N GLY A 170 19.46 4.73 4.94
CA GLY A 170 19.20 4.19 3.62
C GLY A 170 20.08 4.77 2.54
N GLY A 171 19.81 4.37 1.31
CA GLY A 171 20.53 4.79 0.13
C GLY A 171 19.92 4.29 -1.15
N ARG A 172 20.50 4.73 -2.25
CA ARG A 172 20.13 4.40 -3.60
C ARG A 172 21.17 3.49 -4.26
N TYR A 173 20.73 2.37 -4.80
CA TYR A 173 21.59 1.32 -5.34
C TYR A 173 21.25 1.07 -6.81
N PRO A 174 22.17 1.26 -7.76
CA PRO A 174 21.94 0.98 -9.18
C PRO A 174 21.53 -0.48 -9.45
N ARG A 175 20.58 -0.69 -10.37
CA ARG A 175 20.03 -1.98 -10.78
C ARG A 175 19.75 -2.02 -12.29
N GLY A 176 20.80 -1.85 -13.11
CA GLY A 176 20.64 -1.76 -14.57
C GLY A 176 19.96 -0.46 -14.97
N GLU A 177 18.78 -0.53 -15.57
CA GLU A 177 18.01 0.63 -16.07
C GLU A 177 17.29 1.42 -14.97
N PHE A 178 17.21 0.91 -13.75
CA PHE A 178 16.59 1.57 -12.60
C PHE A 178 17.52 1.57 -11.39
N SER A 179 17.11 2.21 -10.33
CA SER A 179 17.79 2.16 -9.04
C SER A 179 16.84 1.66 -7.96
N ARG A 180 17.37 0.95 -6.98
CA ARG A 180 16.63 0.54 -5.78
C ARG A 180 16.93 1.50 -4.65
N VAL A 181 15.93 2.21 -4.19
CA VAL A 181 15.96 2.94 -2.93
C VAL A 181 15.63 1.94 -1.82
N ARG A 182 16.47 1.88 -0.78
CA ARG A 182 16.23 1.09 0.43
C ARG A 182 16.35 2.00 1.62
N VAL A 183 15.37 1.94 2.51
CA VAL A 183 15.35 2.72 3.74
C VAL A 183 14.91 1.87 4.90
N GLN A 184 15.45 2.18 6.07
CA GLN A 184 14.97 1.71 7.37
C GLN A 184 14.63 2.93 8.21
N VAL A 185 13.48 2.93 8.84
CA VAL A 185 13.01 4.03 9.69
C VAL A 185 12.97 3.55 11.13
N ALA A 186 13.57 4.29 12.05
CA ALA A 186 13.49 3.99 13.47
C ALA A 186 12.07 4.33 13.98
N HIS A 187 11.26 3.30 14.27
CA HIS A 187 9.90 3.47 14.78
C HIS A 187 9.37 2.16 15.38
N PRO A 188 8.70 2.17 16.55
CA PRO A 188 8.23 0.96 17.21
C PRO A 188 7.06 0.27 16.47
N MET A 189 6.30 1.00 15.65
CA MET A 189 5.13 0.48 14.93
C MET A 189 4.17 -0.29 15.85
N ASP A 190 3.84 0.32 16.99
CA ASP A 190 2.90 -0.29 17.93
C ASP A 190 1.49 -0.33 17.33
N ASN A 191 0.87 -1.47 17.43
CA ASN A 191 -0.41 -1.75 16.79
C ASN A 191 -1.62 -1.75 17.74
N GLY A 192 -1.41 -1.37 19.01
CA GLY A 192 -2.47 -1.33 20.03
C GLY A 192 -2.93 -2.70 20.56
N MET A 193 -2.36 -3.81 20.09
CA MET A 193 -2.75 -5.17 20.51
C MET A 193 -2.11 -5.58 21.84
N VAL A 194 -1.05 -4.89 22.27
CA VAL A 194 -0.35 -5.16 23.53
C VAL A 194 -0.98 -4.33 24.64
N SER A 195 -1.39 -4.98 25.73
CA SER A 195 -2.03 -4.31 26.86
C SER A 195 -1.17 -3.16 27.41
N GLY A 196 -1.77 -1.98 27.54
CA GLY A 196 -1.11 -0.79 28.07
C GLY A 196 -0.20 -0.06 27.05
N ILE A 197 -0.08 -0.54 25.83
CA ILE A 197 0.66 0.13 24.75
C ILE A 197 -0.34 0.59 23.70
N PRO A 198 -0.62 1.91 23.57
CA PRO A 198 -1.52 2.42 22.54
C PRO A 198 -0.90 2.29 21.15
N GLU A 199 -1.73 2.43 20.13
CA GLU A 199 -1.27 2.53 18.75
C GLU A 199 -0.31 3.72 18.57
N PHE A 200 0.86 3.43 18.02
CA PHE A 200 1.86 4.42 17.65
C PHE A 200 2.64 3.90 16.45
N TYR A 201 2.28 4.31 15.24
CA TYR A 201 2.84 3.78 14.01
C TYR A 201 2.92 4.84 12.91
N LEU A 202 3.85 4.66 11.97
CA LEU A 202 3.90 5.44 10.75
C LEU A 202 2.69 5.10 9.89
N ASN A 203 1.86 6.09 9.59
CA ASN A 203 0.63 5.91 8.81
C ASN A 203 0.76 6.43 7.37
N HIS A 204 1.76 7.27 7.10
CA HIS A 204 1.94 7.86 5.78
C HIS A 204 3.42 7.98 5.41
N ALA A 205 3.74 7.72 4.14
CA ALA A 205 5.06 7.90 3.57
C ALA A 205 4.95 8.45 2.14
N GLN A 206 5.81 9.40 1.78
CA GLN A 206 5.98 9.88 0.41
C GLN A 206 7.44 9.81 0.01
N LEU A 207 7.71 9.17 -1.13
CA LEU A 207 8.99 9.30 -1.82
C LEU A 207 8.89 10.48 -2.78
N ARG A 208 9.82 11.43 -2.66
CA ARG A 208 9.87 12.64 -3.50
C ARG A 208 11.15 12.70 -4.31
N GLY A 209 11.07 13.20 -5.54
CA GLY A 209 12.20 13.46 -6.40
C GLY A 209 12.91 14.77 -6.08
N GLN A 210 13.96 15.06 -6.84
CA GLN A 210 14.82 16.24 -6.66
C GLN A 210 14.05 17.56 -6.72
N ASP A 211 13.05 17.67 -7.56
CA ASP A 211 12.20 18.87 -7.75
C ASP A 211 11.00 18.92 -6.79
N GLY A 212 10.93 18.00 -5.82
CA GLY A 212 9.85 17.90 -4.84
C GLY A 212 8.60 17.16 -5.35
N GLN A 213 8.59 16.69 -6.62
CA GLN A 213 7.48 15.88 -7.14
C GLN A 213 7.30 14.61 -6.31
N VAL A 214 6.05 14.22 -6.09
CA VAL A 214 5.73 12.93 -5.44
C VAL A 214 5.93 11.80 -6.43
N LEU A 215 6.88 10.92 -6.15
CA LEU A 215 7.19 9.72 -6.93
C LEU A 215 6.39 8.51 -6.47
N ALA A 216 6.14 8.42 -5.16
CA ALA A 216 5.31 7.37 -4.58
C ALA A 216 4.61 7.88 -3.32
N GLU A 217 3.44 7.32 -3.06
CA GLU A 217 2.67 7.60 -1.86
C GLU A 217 2.22 6.28 -1.22
N LEU A 218 2.36 6.17 0.09
CA LEU A 218 1.98 4.99 0.85
C LEU A 218 1.15 5.39 2.06
N GLU A 219 0.05 4.66 2.26
CA GLU A 219 -0.55 4.51 3.58
C GLU A 219 -0.02 3.20 4.19
N LEU A 220 0.53 3.29 5.38
CA LEU A 220 1.04 2.16 6.14
C LEU A 220 0.07 1.83 7.26
N PHE A 221 -0.07 0.55 7.58
CA PHE A 221 -0.98 0.07 8.61
C PHE A 221 -0.21 -0.68 9.70
N PRO A 222 -0.82 -0.89 10.88
CA PRO A 222 -0.13 -1.48 12.03
C PRO A 222 0.39 -2.91 11.83
N ALA A 223 0.02 -3.58 10.73
CA ALA A 223 0.60 -4.87 10.34
C ALA A 223 2.03 -4.75 9.78
N VAL A 224 2.53 -3.55 9.50
CA VAL A 224 3.93 -3.32 9.15
C VAL A 224 4.80 -3.53 10.39
N SER A 225 5.95 -4.17 10.21
CA SER A 225 6.89 -4.48 11.30
C SER A 225 7.53 -3.24 11.90
N GLU A 226 7.98 -3.35 13.15
CA GLU A 226 8.84 -2.34 13.79
C GLU A 226 10.10 -2.07 12.97
N ASN A 227 10.64 -0.85 13.08
CA ASN A 227 11.74 -0.36 12.25
C ASN A 227 11.49 -0.64 10.77
N PRO A 228 10.42 -0.09 10.19
CA PRO A 228 10.01 -0.38 8.82
C PRO A 228 11.17 -0.33 7.84
N ASN A 229 11.34 -1.44 7.12
CA ASN A 229 12.23 -1.51 5.96
C ASN A 229 11.37 -1.36 4.72
N LEU A 230 11.60 -0.29 3.95
CA LEU A 230 10.90 -0.04 2.69
C LEU A 230 11.90 -0.06 1.54
N ALA A 231 11.54 -0.67 0.43
CA ALA A 231 12.33 -0.59 -0.78
C ALA A 231 11.46 -0.35 -2.01
N PHE A 232 11.94 0.52 -2.89
CA PHE A 232 11.29 0.96 -4.12
C PHE A 232 12.24 0.81 -5.30
N ASP A 233 11.73 0.40 -6.45
CA ASP A 233 12.47 0.48 -7.71
C ASP A 233 12.06 1.77 -8.42
N ILE A 234 13.05 2.64 -8.72
CA ILE A 234 12.83 3.95 -9.31
C ILE A 234 13.67 4.13 -10.58
N ASP A 235 13.09 4.73 -11.60
CA ASP A 235 13.77 5.17 -12.84
C ASP A 235 13.94 6.70 -12.90
N ALA A 236 13.43 7.43 -11.89
CA ALA A 236 13.59 8.88 -11.79
C ALA A 236 15.06 9.26 -11.53
N PRO A 237 15.58 10.30 -12.18
CA PRO A 237 16.95 10.78 -11.96
C PRO A 237 17.08 11.57 -10.65
N GLY A 238 18.33 11.74 -10.20
CA GLY A 238 18.70 12.63 -9.08
C GLY A 238 18.39 12.06 -7.69
N PRO A 239 18.73 12.83 -6.64
CA PRO A 239 18.48 12.45 -5.26
C PRO A 239 17.00 12.37 -4.94
N THR A 240 16.68 11.58 -3.92
CA THR A 240 15.31 11.42 -3.43
C THR A 240 15.20 11.83 -1.97
N ARG A 241 13.98 12.12 -1.53
CA ARG A 241 13.66 12.39 -0.12
C ARG A 241 12.51 11.49 0.30
N LEU A 242 12.55 11.05 1.55
CA LEU A 242 11.46 10.32 2.19
C LEU A 242 10.81 11.22 3.22
N VAL A 243 9.52 11.53 3.03
CA VAL A 243 8.70 12.26 3.99
C VAL A 243 7.76 11.29 4.64
N LEU A 244 7.71 11.29 5.97
CA LEU A 244 6.94 10.34 6.77
C LEU A 244 6.07 11.10 7.77
N ARG A 245 4.95 10.48 8.16
CA ARG A 245 4.10 10.95 9.26
C ARG A 245 3.60 9.75 10.06
N ASP A 246 3.54 9.91 11.38
CA ASP A 246 2.91 8.93 12.27
C ASP A 246 1.46 9.31 12.64
N ASN A 247 0.77 8.41 13.32
CA ASN A 247 -0.61 8.62 13.76
C ASN A 247 -0.74 9.59 14.95
N SER A 248 0.38 10.03 15.54
CA SER A 248 0.43 11.10 16.55
C SER A 248 0.66 12.48 15.94
N GLY A 249 0.89 12.54 14.60
CA GLY A 249 1.09 13.79 13.87
C GLY A 249 2.55 14.24 13.79
N ASN A 250 3.52 13.45 14.23
CA ASN A 250 4.92 13.76 14.01
C ASN A 250 5.27 13.58 12.53
N GLU A 251 6.07 14.49 12.00
CA GLU A 251 6.56 14.48 10.62
C GLU A 251 8.07 14.34 10.58
N PHE A 252 8.57 13.53 9.66
CA PHE A 252 9.98 13.25 9.47
C PHE A 252 10.33 13.44 8.00
N ASP A 253 11.50 14.00 7.71
CA ASP A 253 11.96 14.30 6.36
C ASP A 253 13.44 13.98 6.22
N ALA A 254 13.78 12.99 5.40
CA ALA A 254 15.13 12.50 5.21
C ALA A 254 15.56 12.51 3.75
N ALA A 255 16.75 13.01 3.47
CA ALA A 255 17.39 12.87 2.18
C ALA A 255 17.93 11.44 2.02
N ILE A 256 17.69 10.84 0.86
CA ILE A 256 18.21 9.51 0.49
C ILE A 256 19.31 9.72 -0.57
N PRO A 257 20.57 9.48 -0.22
CA PRO A 257 21.71 9.70 -1.10
C PRO A 257 21.81 8.71 -2.26
#